data_acaa17163fb9c95ae2c123bc51c3efb0
#
_entry.id   acaa17163fb9c95ae2c123bc51c3efb0
#
_cell.length_a   1.000
_cell.length_b   1.000
_cell.length_c   1.000
_cell.angle_alpha   90.00
_cell.angle_beta   90.00
_cell.angle_gamma   90.00
#
_symmetry.space_group_name_H-M   'P 1'
#
loop_
_entity.id
_entity.type
_entity.pdbx_description
1 polymer ?
#
loop_
_entity_poly.entity_id
_entity_poly.type
_entity_poly.pdbx_seq_one_letter_code
_entity_poly.pdbx_strand_id
1 'polypeptide(L)'
;MADRARASRAGAGETVMPQLWMPGDGGEADKRHAPATLRNRDAIAAVLADWLPPAGSVIEVASGSGEHVIHFAAAFPHLHWQPSDPDPAGLVSIAAWRAEAGLSNVAPPLALDASASGWPVDRADAILCINMVHISPWEATLGLLAGAARLLAPGAPLILYGPYIEADVSTAASNLDFDANLRTRDPAWGLRDIDAVKAAARDAGLAFIERRAMPANNLMLLFRRT
;
A
#
# COMPACT_ATOMS: atom_id res chain seq x y z
N MET A 1 -53.68 -41.21 3.39
CA MET A 1 -53.38 -39.80 3.72
C MET A 1 -51.91 -39.72 3.96
N ALA A 2 -51.17 -39.22 2.99
CA ALA A 2 -49.69 -39.12 3.05
C ALA A 2 -49.31 -37.65 3.22
N ASP A 3 -48.71 -37.37 4.36
CA ASP A 3 -48.16 -36.06 4.69
C ASP A 3 -46.75 -35.96 4.11
N ARG A 4 -46.56 -35.00 3.21
CA ARG A 4 -45.26 -34.72 2.56
C ARG A 4 -44.58 -33.61 3.33
N ALA A 5 -43.63 -33.97 4.18
CA ALA A 5 -42.68 -33.06 4.77
C ALA A 5 -41.83 -32.37 3.69
N ARG A 6 -41.95 -31.06 3.57
CA ARG A 6 -41.14 -30.19 2.71
C ARG A 6 -39.84 -29.90 3.44
N ALA A 7 -38.74 -30.53 3.01
CA ALA A 7 -37.40 -30.17 3.47
C ALA A 7 -37.01 -28.82 2.88
N SER A 8 -36.85 -27.83 3.75
CA SER A 8 -36.28 -26.53 3.45
C SER A 8 -34.79 -26.72 3.11
N ARG A 9 -34.39 -26.41 1.90
CA ARG A 9 -32.96 -26.23 1.54
C ARG A 9 -32.48 -24.91 2.12
N ALA A 10 -31.66 -24.99 3.14
CA ALA A 10 -30.85 -23.85 3.59
C ALA A 10 -29.91 -23.46 2.44
N GLY A 11 -30.06 -22.26 1.94
CA GLY A 11 -29.15 -21.70 0.94
C GLY A 11 -27.76 -21.56 1.56
N ALA A 12 -26.77 -22.13 0.88
CA ALA A 12 -25.38 -21.85 1.16
C ALA A 12 -25.16 -20.35 0.95
N GLY A 13 -24.83 -19.61 2.00
CA GLY A 13 -24.46 -18.20 1.90
C GLY A 13 -23.24 -18.09 1.01
N GLU A 14 -23.39 -17.47 -0.13
CA GLU A 14 -22.30 -17.03 -0.98
C GLU A 14 -21.45 -16.07 -0.16
N THR A 15 -20.26 -16.49 0.22
CA THR A 15 -19.26 -15.61 0.83
C THR A 15 -18.80 -14.65 -0.26
N VAL A 16 -19.44 -13.49 -0.37
CA VAL A 16 -19.01 -12.42 -1.26
C VAL A 16 -17.62 -11.98 -0.77
N MET A 17 -16.59 -12.38 -1.48
CA MET A 17 -15.24 -11.91 -1.24
C MET A 17 -15.25 -10.37 -1.35
N PRO A 18 -14.68 -9.65 -0.37
CA PRO A 18 -14.65 -8.20 -0.43
C PRO A 18 -13.92 -7.78 -1.71
N GLN A 19 -14.62 -7.01 -2.55
CA GLN A 19 -14.06 -6.50 -3.79
C GLN A 19 -12.82 -5.66 -3.44
N LEU A 20 -11.65 -6.12 -3.91
CA LEU A 20 -10.42 -5.38 -3.76
C LEU A 20 -10.47 -4.18 -4.71
N TRP A 21 -10.27 -2.97 -4.17
CA TRP A 21 -10.06 -1.79 -5.02
C TRP A 21 -8.74 -1.95 -5.78
N MET A 22 -8.79 -1.73 -7.08
CA MET A 22 -7.64 -1.85 -7.96
C MET A 22 -7.48 -0.57 -8.78
N PRO A 23 -6.26 -0.21 -9.20
CA PRO A 23 -6.05 0.84 -10.18
C PRO A 23 -6.93 0.58 -11.42
N GLY A 24 -7.74 1.57 -11.81
CA GLY A 24 -8.71 1.43 -12.90
C GLY A 24 -10.13 1.05 -12.50
N ASP A 25 -10.40 0.57 -11.28
CA ASP A 25 -11.75 0.36 -10.75
C ASP A 25 -12.36 1.73 -10.35
N GLY A 26 -12.84 2.52 -11.28
CA GLY A 26 -13.43 3.82 -11.00
C GLY A 26 -14.66 4.12 -11.85
N GLY A 27 -15.77 4.50 -11.18
CA GLY A 27 -16.89 5.17 -11.81
C GLY A 27 -16.61 6.68 -11.99
N GLU A 28 -17.57 7.43 -12.53
CA GLU A 28 -17.49 8.87 -12.81
C GLU A 28 -17.29 9.79 -11.58
N ALA A 29 -17.21 9.23 -10.36
CA ALA A 29 -16.99 10.02 -9.15
C ALA A 29 -15.51 10.38 -9.01
N ASP A 30 -15.20 11.66 -8.81
CA ASP A 30 -13.85 12.15 -8.59
C ASP A 30 -13.17 11.50 -7.37
N LYS A 31 -13.95 11.13 -6.36
CA LYS A 31 -13.49 10.57 -5.09
C LYS A 31 -13.69 9.06 -5.04
N ARG A 32 -12.60 8.30 -5.01
CA ARG A 32 -12.61 6.83 -4.93
C ARG A 32 -12.54 6.35 -3.48
N HIS A 33 -13.10 5.17 -3.23
CA HIS A 33 -13.07 4.51 -1.93
C HIS A 33 -12.43 3.12 -2.05
N ALA A 34 -11.43 2.87 -1.19
CA ALA A 34 -10.78 1.57 -1.06
C ALA A 34 -11.25 0.87 0.24
N PRO A 35 -12.16 -0.12 0.18
CA PRO A 35 -12.71 -0.75 1.39
C PRO A 35 -11.67 -1.37 2.32
N ALA A 36 -10.49 -1.70 1.80
CA ALA A 36 -9.38 -2.21 2.60
C ALA A 36 -8.81 -1.14 3.54
N THR A 37 -8.82 0.14 3.14
CA THR A 37 -8.26 1.25 3.91
C THR A 37 -8.91 1.37 5.28
N LEU A 38 -10.23 1.30 5.35
CA LEU A 38 -10.96 1.37 6.62
C LEU A 38 -10.58 0.24 7.60
N ARG A 39 -10.14 -0.91 7.10
CA ARG A 39 -9.79 -2.07 7.92
C ARG A 39 -8.35 -2.05 8.43
N ASN A 40 -7.44 -1.37 7.71
CA ASN A 40 -6.01 -1.47 8.01
C ASN A 40 -5.37 -0.16 8.46
N ARG A 41 -5.95 1.00 8.15
CA ARG A 41 -5.35 2.32 8.36
C ARG A 41 -4.95 2.57 9.83
N ASP A 42 -5.79 2.18 10.80
CA ASP A 42 -5.50 2.41 12.22
C ASP A 42 -4.34 1.52 12.71
N ALA A 43 -4.32 0.25 12.27
CA ALA A 43 -3.22 -0.66 12.58
C ALA A 43 -1.90 -0.21 11.93
N ILE A 44 -1.96 0.29 10.70
CA ILE A 44 -0.78 0.87 10.02
C ILE A 44 -0.31 2.12 10.78
N ALA A 45 -1.21 3.04 11.13
CA ALA A 45 -0.88 4.26 11.87
C ALA A 45 -0.20 3.95 13.20
N ALA A 46 -0.64 2.92 13.92
CA ALA A 46 0.00 2.49 15.17
C ALA A 46 1.48 2.10 14.98
N VAL A 47 1.81 1.43 13.88
CA VAL A 47 3.22 1.08 13.57
C VAL A 47 4.00 2.29 13.06
N LEU A 48 3.36 3.14 12.26
CA LEU A 48 3.97 4.38 11.76
C LEU A 48 4.40 5.31 12.90
N ALA A 49 3.67 5.33 14.01
CA ALA A 49 4.02 6.12 15.20
C ALA A 49 5.41 5.79 15.77
N ASP A 50 5.86 4.53 15.62
CA ASP A 50 7.19 4.09 16.07
C ASP A 50 8.30 4.33 15.02
N TRP A 51 7.94 4.36 13.74
CA TRP A 51 8.90 4.28 12.65
C TRP A 51 9.13 5.59 11.90
N LEU A 52 8.13 6.50 11.92
CA LEU A 52 8.25 7.80 11.28
C LEU A 52 9.19 8.74 12.05
N PRO A 53 9.85 9.67 11.36
CA PRO A 53 10.66 10.69 12.02
C PRO A 53 9.79 11.68 12.81
N PRO A 54 10.36 12.38 13.82
CA PRO A 54 9.62 13.35 14.62
C PRO A 54 9.26 14.65 13.88
N ALA A 55 9.80 14.86 12.70
CA ALA A 55 9.50 16.00 11.82
C ALA A 55 9.99 15.69 10.40
N GLY A 56 9.50 16.43 9.42
CA GLY A 56 9.95 16.36 8.03
C GLY A 56 8.84 16.00 7.06
N SER A 57 9.23 15.53 5.88
CA SER A 57 8.34 15.18 4.76
C SER A 57 8.27 13.68 4.55
N VAL A 58 7.06 13.18 4.40
CA VAL A 58 6.77 11.77 4.04
C VAL A 58 6.19 11.73 2.64
N ILE A 59 6.81 10.97 1.75
CA ILE A 59 6.25 10.67 0.44
C ILE A 59 5.47 9.36 0.55
N GLU A 60 4.18 9.37 0.21
CA GLU A 60 3.42 8.14 -0.02
C GLU A 60 3.42 7.83 -1.52
N VAL A 61 4.04 6.71 -1.88
CA VAL A 61 4.14 6.23 -3.28
C VAL A 61 2.96 5.32 -3.57
N ALA A 62 2.27 5.58 -4.69
CA ALA A 62 1.05 4.90 -5.10
C ALA A 62 -0.07 5.02 -4.06
N SER A 63 -0.49 6.25 -3.77
CA SER A 63 -1.51 6.57 -2.77
C SER A 63 -2.92 6.09 -3.14
N GLY A 64 -3.15 5.68 -4.38
CA GLY A 64 -4.39 5.07 -4.85
C GLY A 64 -5.61 5.98 -4.69
N SER A 65 -6.52 5.62 -3.77
CA SER A 65 -7.71 6.43 -3.47
C SER A 65 -7.39 7.75 -2.77
N GLY A 66 -6.29 7.82 -2.01
CA GLY A 66 -5.93 8.96 -1.16
C GLY A 66 -6.40 8.85 0.29
N GLU A 67 -7.21 7.84 0.63
CA GLU A 67 -7.76 7.69 1.99
C GLU A 67 -6.68 7.46 3.06
N HIS A 68 -5.62 6.70 2.74
CA HIS A 68 -4.52 6.45 3.67
C HIS A 68 -3.78 7.73 4.02
N VAL A 69 -3.31 8.48 3.01
CA VAL A 69 -2.54 9.71 3.26
C VAL A 69 -3.33 10.73 4.08
N ILE A 70 -4.63 10.88 3.83
CA ILE A 70 -5.48 11.78 4.62
C ILE A 70 -5.59 11.31 6.06
N HIS A 71 -5.80 10.02 6.29
CA HIS A 71 -5.86 9.46 7.64
C HIS A 71 -4.54 9.65 8.40
N PHE A 72 -3.40 9.38 7.76
CA PHE A 72 -2.10 9.54 8.39
C PHE A 72 -1.72 11.00 8.60
N ALA A 73 -2.06 11.88 7.68
CA ALA A 73 -1.82 13.31 7.85
C ALA A 73 -2.58 13.90 9.03
N ALA A 74 -3.80 13.43 9.29
CA ALA A 74 -4.56 13.79 10.47
C ALA A 74 -3.95 13.21 11.77
N ALA A 75 -3.45 11.97 11.72
CA ALA A 75 -2.82 11.29 12.86
C ALA A 75 -1.42 11.86 13.19
N PHE A 76 -0.69 12.37 12.19
CA PHE A 76 0.67 12.89 12.32
C PHE A 76 0.76 14.33 11.80
N PRO A 77 0.13 15.31 12.47
CA PRO A 77 0.03 16.70 12.00
C PRO A 77 1.37 17.45 11.96
N HIS A 78 2.41 16.92 12.60
CA HIS A 78 3.77 17.46 12.62
C HIS A 78 4.59 17.07 11.38
N LEU A 79 4.08 16.18 10.53
CA LEU A 79 4.72 15.75 9.29
C LEU A 79 4.04 16.37 8.07
N HIS A 80 4.80 16.64 7.02
CA HIS A 80 4.30 17.07 5.72
C HIS A 80 4.15 15.86 4.81
N TRP A 81 2.96 15.64 4.27
CA TRP A 81 2.63 14.49 3.46
C TRP A 81 2.57 14.85 1.98
N GLN A 82 3.34 14.14 1.17
CA GLN A 82 3.34 14.24 -0.26
C GLN A 82 2.76 12.95 -0.87
N PRO A 83 1.46 12.92 -1.21
CA PRO A 83 0.88 11.80 -1.93
C PRO A 83 1.34 11.77 -3.38
N SER A 84 1.37 10.58 -3.97
CA SER A 84 1.70 10.41 -5.37
C SER A 84 1.03 9.17 -5.97
N ASP A 85 0.74 9.22 -7.27
CA ASP A 85 0.17 8.08 -8.01
C ASP A 85 0.51 8.20 -9.50
N PRO A 86 0.71 7.10 -10.23
CA PRO A 86 0.89 7.14 -11.68
C PRO A 86 -0.45 7.30 -12.44
N ASP A 87 -1.59 6.89 -11.85
CA ASP A 87 -2.91 6.96 -12.47
C ASP A 87 -3.51 8.38 -12.36
N PRO A 88 -3.79 9.06 -13.49
CA PRO A 88 -4.45 10.37 -13.44
C PRO A 88 -5.76 10.39 -12.65
N ALA A 89 -6.53 9.30 -12.68
CA ALA A 89 -7.77 9.20 -11.91
C ALA A 89 -7.51 8.97 -10.41
N GLY A 90 -6.39 8.36 -10.04
CA GLY A 90 -5.87 8.34 -8.66
C GLY A 90 -5.54 9.74 -8.18
N LEU A 91 -4.85 10.54 -9.00
CA LEU A 91 -4.52 11.93 -8.66
C LEU A 91 -5.77 12.78 -8.43
N VAL A 92 -6.81 12.63 -9.25
CA VAL A 92 -8.10 13.31 -9.06
C VAL A 92 -8.74 12.92 -7.73
N SER A 93 -8.74 11.62 -7.41
CA SER A 93 -9.30 11.13 -6.14
C SER A 93 -8.55 11.66 -4.91
N ILE A 94 -7.21 11.63 -4.94
CA ILE A 94 -6.37 12.17 -3.87
C ILE A 94 -6.64 13.67 -3.68
N ALA A 95 -6.76 14.43 -4.78
CA ALA A 95 -7.07 15.85 -4.73
C ALA A 95 -8.45 16.12 -4.11
N ALA A 96 -9.47 15.32 -4.42
CA ALA A 96 -10.80 15.41 -3.86
C ALA A 96 -10.81 15.12 -2.34
N TRP A 97 -10.14 14.04 -1.90
CA TRP A 97 -9.98 13.72 -0.49
C TRP A 97 -9.25 14.83 0.27
N ARG A 98 -8.16 15.37 -0.31
CA ARG A 98 -7.40 16.47 0.25
C ARG A 98 -8.27 17.73 0.42
N ALA A 99 -9.03 18.09 -0.60
CA ALA A 99 -9.91 19.27 -0.58
C ALA A 99 -10.98 19.15 0.51
N GLU A 100 -11.61 17.99 0.64
CA GLU A 100 -12.63 17.73 1.66
C GLU A 100 -12.06 17.76 3.08
N ALA A 101 -10.87 17.16 3.28
CA ALA A 101 -10.25 17.09 4.60
C ALA A 101 -9.71 18.43 5.09
N GLY A 102 -9.35 19.36 4.20
CA GLY A 102 -8.86 20.70 4.55
C GLY A 102 -7.55 20.71 5.34
N LEU A 103 -6.78 19.60 5.31
CA LEU A 103 -5.52 19.47 6.06
C LEU A 103 -4.40 20.26 5.38
N SER A 104 -3.76 21.18 6.13
CA SER A 104 -2.69 22.05 5.61
C SER A 104 -1.35 21.33 5.41
N ASN A 105 -1.19 20.16 6.02
CA ASN A 105 0.03 19.35 5.95
C ASN A 105 0.02 18.28 4.85
N VAL A 106 -0.98 18.30 3.94
CA VAL A 106 -1.03 17.44 2.75
C VAL A 106 -0.80 18.27 1.50
N ALA A 107 0.26 17.99 0.77
CA ALA A 107 0.56 18.66 -0.51
C ALA A 107 -0.39 18.18 -1.64
N PRO A 108 -0.51 18.93 -2.75
CA PRO A 108 -1.16 18.42 -3.96
C PRO A 108 -0.50 17.12 -4.43
N PRO A 109 -1.28 16.15 -4.97
CA PRO A 109 -0.71 14.88 -5.41
C PRO A 109 0.25 15.06 -6.59
N LEU A 110 1.31 14.24 -6.63
CA LEU A 110 2.29 14.20 -7.70
C LEU A 110 2.00 13.04 -8.65
N ALA A 111 2.10 13.29 -9.96
CA ALA A 111 2.20 12.23 -10.95
C ALA A 111 3.58 11.56 -10.80
N LEU A 112 3.60 10.33 -10.30
CA LEU A 112 4.83 9.59 -10.03
C LEU A 112 4.64 8.11 -10.34
N ASP A 113 5.38 7.65 -11.35
CA ASP A 113 5.54 6.23 -11.61
C ASP A 113 6.77 5.72 -10.84
N ALA A 114 6.57 4.73 -9.99
CA ALA A 114 7.64 4.15 -9.18
C ALA A 114 8.77 3.56 -10.04
N SER A 115 8.45 3.03 -11.24
CA SER A 115 9.44 2.46 -12.17
C SER A 115 10.29 3.51 -12.88
N ALA A 116 9.85 4.78 -12.90
CA ALA A 116 10.57 5.86 -13.57
C ALA A 116 11.81 6.30 -12.78
N SER A 117 12.89 6.61 -13.48
CA SER A 117 14.14 7.06 -12.87
C SER A 117 14.11 8.51 -12.35
N GLY A 118 13.18 9.32 -12.83
CA GLY A 118 13.09 10.76 -12.54
C GLY A 118 11.87 11.13 -11.73
N TRP A 119 11.86 10.84 -10.41
CA TRP A 119 10.78 11.33 -9.56
C TRP A 119 10.89 12.85 -9.38
N PRO A 120 9.78 13.60 -9.46
CA PRO A 120 9.77 15.07 -9.39
C PRO A 120 9.91 15.60 -7.95
N VAL A 121 10.84 15.01 -7.19
CA VAL A 121 11.16 15.35 -5.79
C VAL A 121 12.65 15.19 -5.57
N ASP A 122 13.22 16.06 -4.71
CA ASP A 122 14.66 16.07 -4.47
C ASP A 122 15.07 15.38 -3.17
N ARG A 123 14.17 15.31 -2.18
CA ARG A 123 14.42 14.70 -0.88
C ARG A 123 13.14 14.24 -0.21
N ALA A 124 13.29 13.29 0.73
CA ALA A 124 12.25 12.86 1.65
C ALA A 124 12.89 12.49 3.00
N ASP A 125 12.16 12.71 4.09
CA ASP A 125 12.58 12.27 5.43
C ASP A 125 12.03 10.88 5.77
N ALA A 126 10.98 10.43 5.06
CA ALA A 126 10.48 9.06 5.04
C ALA A 126 9.77 8.77 3.71
N ILE A 127 9.73 7.50 3.33
CA ILE A 127 8.92 7.01 2.20
C ILE A 127 8.03 5.88 2.68
N LEU A 128 6.74 5.95 2.33
CA LEU A 128 5.72 4.95 2.61
C LEU A 128 5.16 4.39 1.30
N CYS A 129 4.98 3.08 1.23
CA CYS A 129 4.33 2.43 0.09
C CYS A 129 3.42 1.30 0.59
N ILE A 130 2.13 1.41 0.25
CA ILE A 130 1.09 0.49 0.70
C ILE A 130 0.55 -0.29 -0.50
N ASN A 131 0.68 -1.63 -0.46
CA ASN A 131 0.17 -2.59 -1.44
C ASN A 131 0.73 -2.50 -2.88
N MET A 132 1.41 -1.44 -3.30
CA MET A 132 1.90 -1.30 -4.67
C MET A 132 2.82 -2.47 -5.09
N VAL A 133 3.68 -2.95 -4.19
CA VAL A 133 4.70 -3.97 -4.48
C VAL A 133 4.13 -5.24 -5.13
N HIS A 134 2.87 -5.60 -4.83
CA HIS A 134 2.21 -6.76 -5.43
C HIS A 134 1.18 -6.41 -6.50
N ILE A 135 0.77 -5.13 -6.60
CA ILE A 135 -0.20 -4.62 -7.57
C ILE A 135 0.54 -3.83 -8.68
N SER A 136 1.75 -4.27 -9.00
CA SER A 136 2.59 -3.66 -10.03
C SER A 136 3.60 -4.68 -10.56
N PRO A 137 4.21 -4.46 -11.74
CA PRO A 137 5.38 -5.21 -12.19
C PRO A 137 6.56 -5.06 -11.21
N TRP A 138 7.48 -6.04 -11.22
CA TRP A 138 8.64 -6.04 -10.33
C TRP A 138 9.54 -4.82 -10.48
N GLU A 139 9.61 -4.26 -11.68
CA GLU A 139 10.33 -3.04 -12.03
C GLU A 139 9.90 -1.84 -11.18
N ALA A 140 8.60 -1.76 -10.81
CA ALA A 140 8.10 -0.71 -9.92
C ALA A 140 8.67 -0.86 -8.49
N THR A 141 8.86 -2.10 -8.02
CA THR A 141 9.55 -2.35 -6.75
C THR A 141 11.02 -1.94 -6.81
N LEU A 142 11.72 -2.30 -7.88
CA LEU A 142 13.12 -1.91 -8.08
C LEU A 142 13.27 -0.38 -8.17
N GLY A 143 12.38 0.28 -8.90
CA GLY A 143 12.36 1.73 -9.01
C GLY A 143 12.01 2.42 -7.67
N LEU A 144 11.07 1.87 -6.89
CA LEU A 144 10.78 2.34 -5.52
C LEU A 144 12.04 2.31 -4.64
N LEU A 145 12.77 1.19 -4.66
CA LEU A 145 13.99 1.02 -3.87
C LEU A 145 15.08 1.99 -4.31
N ALA A 146 15.29 2.14 -5.62
CA ALA A 146 16.26 3.10 -6.17
C ALA A 146 15.88 4.56 -5.85
N GLY A 147 14.60 4.92 -5.98
CA GLY A 147 14.07 6.22 -5.60
C GLY A 147 14.25 6.51 -4.12
N ALA A 148 13.95 5.55 -3.27
CA ALA A 148 14.17 5.66 -1.82
C ALA A 148 15.65 5.86 -1.48
N ALA A 149 16.54 5.07 -2.08
CA ALA A 149 17.98 5.21 -1.87
C ALA A 149 18.53 6.58 -2.30
N ARG A 150 17.95 7.19 -3.33
CA ARG A 150 18.35 8.52 -3.82
C ARG A 150 17.83 9.65 -2.93
N LEU A 151 16.61 9.54 -2.42
CA LEU A 151 15.90 10.64 -1.76
C LEU A 151 16.09 10.66 -0.24
N LEU A 152 16.27 9.48 0.37
CA LEU A 152 16.41 9.35 1.81
C LEU A 152 17.84 9.68 2.27
N ALA A 153 17.95 10.44 3.34
CA ALA A 153 19.21 10.61 4.05
C ALA A 153 19.60 9.29 4.76
N PRO A 154 20.91 9.06 5.06
CA PRO A 154 21.33 7.92 5.88
C PRO A 154 20.51 7.79 7.17
N GLY A 155 20.03 6.59 7.45
CA GLY A 155 19.16 6.28 8.59
C GLY A 155 17.66 6.57 8.39
N ALA A 156 17.26 7.31 7.35
CA ALA A 156 15.86 7.60 7.09
C ALA A 156 15.09 6.36 6.59
N PRO A 157 13.79 6.22 6.96
CA PRO A 157 13.04 5.00 6.72
C PRO A 157 12.37 4.95 5.34
N LEU A 158 12.43 3.77 4.71
CA LEU A 158 11.47 3.28 3.75
C LEU A 158 10.56 2.25 4.44
N ILE A 159 9.25 2.45 4.36
CA ILE A 159 8.24 1.61 5.01
C ILE A 159 7.34 1.00 3.94
N LEU A 160 7.22 -0.33 3.93
CA LEU A 160 6.35 -1.06 3.01
C LEU A 160 5.25 -1.77 3.80
N TYR A 161 4.03 -1.84 3.24
CA TYR A 161 2.93 -2.62 3.78
C TYR A 161 2.29 -3.50 2.70
N GLY A 162 1.97 -4.73 3.08
CA GLY A 162 1.20 -5.66 2.25
C GLY A 162 1.41 -7.12 2.63
N PRO A 163 0.80 -8.06 1.88
CA PRO A 163 1.05 -9.49 2.04
C PRO A 163 2.36 -9.88 1.32
N TYR A 164 3.15 -10.75 1.95
CA TYR A 164 4.39 -11.27 1.40
C TYR A 164 4.43 -12.79 1.56
N ILE A 165 5.24 -13.45 0.74
CA ILE A 165 5.62 -14.85 0.92
C ILE A 165 6.87 -14.89 1.79
N GLU A 166 6.86 -15.75 2.82
CA GLU A 166 7.98 -16.01 3.71
C GLU A 166 8.35 -17.50 3.59
N ALA A 167 9.64 -17.82 3.39
CA ALA A 167 10.10 -19.21 3.08
C ALA A 167 9.69 -20.23 4.15
N ASP A 168 9.78 -19.85 5.43
CA ASP A 168 9.54 -20.75 6.56
C ASP A 168 8.11 -20.63 7.14
N VAL A 169 7.21 -19.87 6.49
CA VAL A 169 5.84 -19.64 6.95
C VAL A 169 4.86 -20.07 5.86
N SER A 170 3.95 -20.97 6.22
CA SER A 170 2.88 -21.35 5.29
C SER A 170 2.04 -20.13 4.91
N THR A 171 1.99 -19.81 3.62
CA THR A 171 1.18 -18.69 3.12
C THR A 171 -0.30 -18.98 3.36
N ALA A 172 -1.00 -18.04 4.00
CA ALA A 172 -2.42 -18.17 4.30
C ALA A 172 -3.26 -18.37 3.01
N ALA A 173 -4.29 -19.19 3.07
CA ALA A 173 -5.14 -19.47 1.90
C ALA A 173 -5.70 -18.20 1.27
N SER A 174 -6.14 -17.22 2.08
CA SER A 174 -6.61 -15.92 1.59
C SER A 174 -5.56 -15.15 0.78
N ASN A 175 -4.27 -15.29 1.14
CA ASN A 175 -3.17 -14.65 0.42
C ASN A 175 -2.85 -15.39 -0.89
N LEU A 176 -3.01 -16.72 -0.92
CA LEU A 176 -2.88 -17.50 -2.16
C LEU A 176 -4.01 -17.16 -3.15
N ASP A 177 -5.26 -17.06 -2.67
CA ASP A 177 -6.40 -16.63 -3.49
C ASP A 177 -6.18 -15.20 -4.02
N PHE A 178 -5.63 -14.32 -3.20
CA PHE A 178 -5.29 -12.95 -3.60
C PHE A 178 -4.20 -12.94 -4.68
N ASP A 179 -3.11 -13.71 -4.51
CA ASP A 179 -2.05 -13.84 -5.52
C ASP A 179 -2.61 -14.35 -6.86
N ALA A 180 -3.44 -15.40 -6.83
CA ALA A 180 -4.07 -15.93 -8.03
C ALA A 180 -4.96 -14.89 -8.73
N ASN A 181 -5.73 -14.10 -7.96
CA ASN A 181 -6.56 -13.01 -8.50
C ASN A 181 -5.70 -11.91 -9.15
N LEU A 182 -4.61 -11.51 -8.51
CA LEU A 182 -3.69 -10.51 -9.06
C LEU A 182 -3.10 -10.98 -10.40
N ARG A 183 -2.60 -12.22 -10.46
CA ARG A 183 -2.00 -12.80 -11.68
C ARG A 183 -3.01 -13.01 -12.81
N THR A 184 -4.28 -13.18 -12.48
CA THR A 184 -5.35 -13.23 -13.49
C THR A 184 -5.57 -11.88 -14.15
N ARG A 185 -5.38 -10.78 -13.42
CA ARG A 185 -5.52 -9.40 -13.93
C ARG A 185 -4.30 -8.97 -14.71
N ASP A 186 -3.12 -9.23 -14.17
CA ASP A 186 -1.84 -8.98 -14.83
C ASP A 186 -0.81 -10.05 -14.40
N PRO A 187 -0.26 -10.85 -15.33
CA PRO A 187 0.75 -11.88 -15.00
C PRO A 187 2.02 -11.34 -14.34
N ALA A 188 2.33 -10.05 -14.48
CA ALA A 188 3.47 -9.42 -13.85
C ALA A 188 3.21 -9.07 -12.36
N TRP A 189 1.95 -9.10 -11.94
CA TRP A 189 1.55 -8.85 -10.55
C TRP A 189 1.61 -10.12 -9.71
N GLY A 190 1.52 -9.97 -8.39
CA GLY A 190 1.46 -11.08 -7.44
C GLY A 190 2.28 -10.82 -6.18
N LEU A 191 2.08 -11.67 -5.19
CA LEU A 191 2.82 -11.60 -3.94
C LEU A 191 4.31 -11.76 -4.20
N ARG A 192 5.11 -10.99 -3.46
CA ARG A 192 6.57 -11.06 -3.56
C ARG A 192 7.12 -11.86 -2.38
N ASP A 193 8.17 -12.60 -2.67
CA ASP A 193 9.00 -13.21 -1.66
C ASP A 193 9.71 -12.09 -0.86
N ILE A 194 9.62 -12.15 0.47
CA ILE A 194 10.21 -11.14 1.36
C ILE A 194 11.73 -11.09 1.24
N ASP A 195 12.39 -12.24 1.00
CA ASP A 195 13.84 -12.30 0.90
C ASP A 195 14.33 -11.75 -0.44
N ALA A 196 13.55 -11.91 -1.51
CA ALA A 196 13.81 -11.22 -2.78
C ALA A 196 13.71 -9.68 -2.63
N VAL A 197 12.71 -9.19 -1.90
CA VAL A 197 12.58 -7.74 -1.61
C VAL A 197 13.74 -7.24 -0.76
N LYS A 198 14.14 -7.99 0.30
CA LYS A 198 15.30 -7.65 1.16
C LYS A 198 16.61 -7.63 0.36
N ALA A 199 16.81 -8.59 -0.55
CA ALA A 199 17.99 -8.63 -1.40
C ALA A 199 18.07 -7.42 -2.32
N ALA A 200 16.97 -7.11 -3.03
CA ALA A 200 16.91 -5.93 -3.89
C ALA A 200 17.09 -4.60 -3.11
N ALA A 201 16.52 -4.51 -1.91
CA ALA A 201 16.69 -3.35 -1.03
C ALA A 201 18.16 -3.16 -0.62
N ARG A 202 18.83 -4.24 -0.20
CA ARG A 202 20.26 -4.21 0.15
C ARG A 202 21.12 -3.77 -1.04
N ASP A 203 20.84 -4.30 -2.23
CA ASP A 203 21.59 -3.96 -3.45
C ASP A 203 21.38 -2.48 -3.85
N ALA A 204 20.22 -1.88 -3.47
CA ALA A 204 19.96 -0.44 -3.60
C ALA A 204 20.54 0.41 -2.46
N GLY A 205 21.16 -0.18 -1.43
CA GLY A 205 21.72 0.56 -0.27
C GLY A 205 20.67 0.87 0.81
N LEU A 206 19.73 -0.04 1.01
CA LEU A 206 18.69 0.03 2.04
C LEU A 206 18.81 -1.22 2.94
N ALA A 207 19.15 -1.02 4.21
CA ALA A 207 19.24 -2.11 5.17
C ALA A 207 17.84 -2.48 5.70
N PHE A 208 17.50 -3.77 5.67
CA PHE A 208 16.33 -4.29 6.35
C PHE A 208 16.53 -4.22 7.87
N ILE A 209 15.54 -3.65 8.58
CA ILE A 209 15.62 -3.41 10.03
C ILE A 209 14.64 -4.28 10.78
N GLU A 210 13.35 -4.25 10.38
CA GLU A 210 12.28 -4.86 11.17
C GLU A 210 11.14 -5.34 10.27
N ARG A 211 10.46 -6.40 10.71
CA ARG A 211 9.20 -6.89 10.17
C ARG A 211 8.17 -6.96 11.28
N ARG A 212 6.98 -6.38 11.07
CA ARG A 212 5.83 -6.52 11.96
C ARG A 212 4.68 -7.25 11.29
N ALA A 213 4.12 -8.24 12.01
CA ALA A 213 2.90 -8.89 11.58
C ALA A 213 1.71 -7.92 11.74
N MET A 214 0.85 -7.91 10.72
CA MET A 214 -0.31 -7.03 10.64
C MET A 214 -1.59 -7.86 10.49
N PRO A 215 -2.78 -7.30 10.79
CA PRO A 215 -4.03 -7.98 10.56
C PRO A 215 -4.19 -8.49 9.12
N ALA A 216 -5.01 -9.54 8.95
CA ALA A 216 -5.31 -10.18 7.66
C ALA A 216 -4.05 -10.68 6.92
N ASN A 217 -3.08 -11.25 7.67
CA ASN A 217 -1.86 -11.85 7.13
C ASN A 217 -1.00 -10.90 6.27
N ASN A 218 -1.06 -9.60 6.58
CA ASN A 218 -0.16 -8.61 6.01
C ASN A 218 1.07 -8.42 6.88
N LEU A 219 2.07 -7.76 6.33
CA LEU A 219 3.30 -7.37 7.02
C LEU A 219 3.56 -5.88 6.84
N MET A 220 4.21 -5.26 7.82
CA MET A 220 4.96 -4.03 7.62
C MET A 220 6.45 -4.33 7.65
N LEU A 221 7.18 -3.76 6.69
CA LEU A 221 8.62 -3.92 6.55
C LEU A 221 9.29 -2.55 6.68
N LEU A 222 10.27 -2.47 7.56
CA LEU A 222 11.09 -1.28 7.75
C LEU A 222 12.47 -1.50 7.14
N PHE A 223 12.84 -0.60 6.26
CA PHE A 223 14.21 -0.46 5.74
C PHE A 223 14.76 0.92 6.12
N ARG A 224 16.08 1.03 6.24
CA ARG A 224 16.75 2.33 6.43
C ARG A 224 17.85 2.52 5.41
N ARG A 225 18.00 3.76 4.94
CA ARG A 225 19.11 4.14 4.04
C ARG A 225 20.46 3.95 4.77
N THR A 226 21.37 3.23 4.14
CA THR A 226 22.74 2.98 4.66
C THR A 226 23.68 4.14 4.39
#